data_4b987850a07845a18c5393cf1eca4c57
#
_entry.id   4b987850a07845a18c5393cf1eca4c57
#
_cell.length_a   1.000
_cell.length_b   1.000
_cell.length_c   1.000
_cell.angle_alpha   90.00
_cell.angle_beta   90.00
_cell.angle_gamma   90.00
#
_symmetry.space_group_name_H-M   'P 1'
#
loop_
_entity.id
_entity.type
_entity.pdbx_description
1 polymer ?
#
loop_
_entity_poly.entity_id
_entity_poly.type
_entity_poly.pdbx_seq_one_letter_code
_entity_poly.pdbx_strand_id
1 'polypeptide(L)'
;MKKIMCILTATSILFLISCQDQLDISNPNEPSFSAITTETGLMNFAMGGIYIMPTKYSNPGTFWNAVYAFHELMGDAIGAEPANLGFNQIGCPDNVILDNGTSLSSPQSPHSQKKFIRQRNLNQNEGNNPLFYEWAMMYSLNNSANIILALMDDVKLSGDSVTVETKANVLKAWAYFWKGFANSRIGSLYYAGIINNDSSKTNNNYVTRSEILAEAEVNFSMAESILNELSGNGTYNQTLSKLIPNICQVGRGGILTPDMWIRNINTIRARNILVNTPISQMTNSQWSKMLAFTSNGIQQTDNVFTIRSNATADLMATNGNVPARTGTGRFFQVSERLVQDFKPGDLRFTNNFNQTIAWTGQANRGNSFNTRWQLKSGGKGLPGVAVLCNRSVGAYEVYIASFYEENELMKAEANIYLGNIDAGLASVDKVRNSQGAGLPAVSGAGLTRAQAIAEIRSERRVGLAFRGLSFYDARRWDIINIGRTGAVVVDFAGIVNTNATIQYNFLDYWDVPDNELVFNPPAPGSAAVKNPNGL
;
A
#
# COMPACT_ATOMS: atom_id res chain seq x y z
N MET A 1 -46.37 60.43 -1.99
CA MET A 1 -45.29 59.63 -2.63
C MET A 1 -44.00 59.55 -1.80
N LYS A 2 -43.37 60.62 -1.29
CA LYS A 2 -42.13 60.58 -0.49
C LYS A 2 -42.24 59.72 0.80
N LYS A 3 -43.32 59.68 1.51
CA LYS A 3 -43.50 58.86 2.74
C LYS A 3 -43.66 57.36 2.44
N ILE A 4 -44.26 56.99 1.31
CA ILE A 4 -44.40 55.58 0.89
C ILE A 4 -43.04 55.03 0.41
N MET A 5 -42.25 55.86 -0.25
CA MET A 5 -40.90 55.46 -0.72
C MET A 5 -39.92 55.25 0.45
N CYS A 6 -40.00 56.05 1.54
CA CYS A 6 -39.19 55.82 2.75
C CYS A 6 -39.60 54.54 3.50
N ILE A 7 -40.89 54.18 3.53
CA ILE A 7 -41.33 52.94 4.17
C ILE A 7 -40.87 51.71 3.34
N LEU A 8 -40.97 51.75 2.02
CA LEU A 8 -40.48 50.69 1.13
C LEU A 8 -38.97 50.50 1.24
N THR A 9 -38.20 51.59 1.35
CA THR A 9 -36.73 51.51 1.49
C THR A 9 -36.33 50.97 2.88
N ALA A 10 -37.03 51.36 3.94
CA ALA A 10 -36.78 50.85 5.29
C ALA A 10 -37.14 49.35 5.42
N THR A 11 -38.23 48.90 4.75
CA THR A 11 -38.62 47.48 4.74
C THR A 11 -37.65 46.63 3.94
N SER A 12 -37.09 47.13 2.82
CA SER A 12 -36.06 46.43 2.02
C SER A 12 -34.75 46.28 2.77
N ILE A 13 -34.36 47.23 3.62
CA ILE A 13 -33.14 47.15 4.42
C ILE A 13 -33.27 46.14 5.57
N LEU A 14 -34.47 45.98 6.13
CA LEU A 14 -34.74 44.97 7.17
C LEU A 14 -34.72 43.54 6.66
N PHE A 15 -35.00 43.30 5.37
CA PHE A 15 -34.85 41.97 4.76
C PHE A 15 -33.41 41.57 4.42
N LEU A 16 -32.47 42.52 4.38
CA LEU A 16 -31.04 42.22 4.09
C LEU A 16 -30.25 41.87 5.33
N ILE A 17 -30.78 42.08 6.53
CA ILE A 17 -30.08 41.79 7.80
C ILE A 17 -30.49 40.40 8.37
N SER A 18 -31.54 39.78 7.84
CA SER A 18 -32.17 38.57 8.42
C SER A 18 -31.58 37.23 7.98
N CYS A 19 -30.58 37.19 7.10
CA CYS A 19 -30.12 35.93 6.52
C CYS A 19 -28.71 35.49 6.89
N GLN A 20 -27.96 36.25 7.68
CA GLN A 20 -26.59 35.82 8.04
C GLN A 20 -26.55 34.77 9.16
N ASP A 21 -27.40 34.87 10.16
CA ASP A 21 -27.42 33.92 11.29
C ASP A 21 -28.07 32.56 10.96
N GLN A 22 -28.84 32.45 9.87
CA GLN A 22 -29.48 31.19 9.46
C GLN A 22 -28.60 30.33 8.54
N LEU A 23 -27.51 30.87 8.04
CA LEU A 23 -26.53 30.10 7.19
C LEU A 23 -25.42 29.47 8.02
N ASP A 24 -25.33 29.81 9.30
CA ASP A 24 -24.37 29.24 10.24
C ASP A 24 -24.96 28.04 11.00
N ILE A 25 -25.67 27.19 10.29
CA ILE A 25 -26.16 25.92 10.85
C ILE A 25 -24.98 24.96 10.91
N SER A 26 -24.29 24.95 12.05
CA SER A 26 -23.38 23.86 12.35
C SER A 26 -24.21 22.58 12.50
N ASN A 27 -23.93 21.58 11.64
CA ASN A 27 -24.52 20.26 11.78
C ASN A 27 -24.03 19.65 13.11
N PRO A 28 -24.91 19.45 14.13
CA PRO A 28 -24.48 18.94 15.43
C PRO A 28 -23.91 17.50 15.35
N ASN A 29 -24.08 16.83 14.22
CA ASN A 29 -23.55 15.49 13.95
C ASN A 29 -22.24 15.53 13.14
N GLU A 30 -21.78 16.69 12.70
CA GLU A 30 -20.46 16.85 12.07
C GLU A 30 -19.42 17.20 13.13
N PRO A 31 -18.28 16.47 13.21
CA PRO A 31 -17.21 16.84 14.11
C PRO A 31 -16.71 18.25 13.75
N SER A 32 -16.96 19.22 14.61
CA SER A 32 -16.43 20.58 14.43
C SER A 32 -14.90 20.56 14.60
N PHE A 33 -14.20 21.49 13.95
CA PHE A 33 -12.75 21.67 14.12
C PHE A 33 -12.38 21.79 15.62
N SER A 34 -13.25 22.36 16.44
CA SER A 34 -13.06 22.45 17.89
C SER A 34 -12.97 21.09 18.58
N ALA A 35 -13.51 20.02 18.01
CA ALA A 35 -13.40 18.69 18.59
C ALA A 35 -11.94 18.16 18.59
N ILE A 36 -11.13 18.52 17.60
CA ILE A 36 -9.73 18.10 17.50
C ILE A 36 -8.75 19.01 18.26
N THR A 37 -9.21 20.11 18.84
CA THR A 37 -8.39 21.02 19.67
C THR A 37 -8.28 20.58 21.14
N THR A 38 -8.79 19.40 21.48
CA THR A 38 -8.62 18.77 22.78
C THR A 38 -7.60 17.63 22.69
N GLU A 39 -6.92 17.27 23.78
CA GLU A 39 -5.97 16.13 23.81
C GLU A 39 -6.61 14.84 23.28
N THR A 40 -7.78 14.49 23.77
CA THR A 40 -8.50 13.27 23.32
C THR A 40 -8.94 13.37 21.86
N GLY A 41 -9.41 14.52 21.43
CA GLY A 41 -9.82 14.74 20.04
C GLY A 41 -8.64 14.63 19.07
N LEU A 42 -7.50 15.23 19.41
CA LEU A 42 -6.30 15.15 18.58
C LEU A 42 -5.77 13.71 18.48
N MET A 43 -5.76 12.96 19.59
CA MET A 43 -5.34 11.54 19.57
C MET A 43 -6.29 10.67 18.74
N ASN A 44 -7.61 10.89 18.86
CA ASN A 44 -8.61 10.18 18.04
C ASN A 44 -8.47 10.54 16.56
N PHE A 45 -8.20 11.79 16.24
CA PHE A 45 -7.96 12.25 14.88
C PHE A 45 -6.70 11.60 14.29
N ALA A 46 -5.60 11.58 15.04
CA ALA A 46 -4.34 10.94 14.64
C ALA A 46 -4.52 9.42 14.39
N MET A 47 -5.24 8.74 15.27
CA MET A 47 -5.58 7.33 15.11
C MET A 47 -6.50 7.11 13.89
N GLY A 48 -7.51 7.96 13.73
CA GLY A 48 -8.52 7.85 12.68
C GLY A 48 -7.95 7.91 11.26
N GLY A 49 -6.94 8.73 11.03
CA GLY A 49 -6.27 8.86 9.72
C GLY A 49 -5.63 7.56 9.23
N ILE A 50 -5.19 6.70 10.15
CA ILE A 50 -4.49 5.44 9.83
C ILE A 50 -5.41 4.22 9.91
N TYR A 51 -6.31 4.17 10.89
CA TYR A 51 -7.05 2.95 11.22
C TYR A 51 -8.52 3.00 10.86
N ILE A 52 -9.08 4.16 10.60
CA ILE A 52 -10.52 4.31 10.28
C ILE A 52 -10.72 4.73 8.84
N MET A 53 -10.12 5.85 8.42
CA MET A 53 -10.30 6.39 7.07
C MET A 53 -9.94 5.40 5.96
N PRO A 54 -8.78 4.69 6.01
CA PRO A 54 -8.39 3.77 4.94
C PRO A 54 -9.22 2.49 4.83
N THR A 55 -10.10 2.22 5.78
CA THR A 55 -10.95 1.01 5.80
C THR A 55 -12.39 1.27 5.40
N LYS A 56 -12.83 2.54 5.35
CA LYS A 56 -14.22 2.87 5.00
C LYS A 56 -14.54 2.65 3.52
N TYR A 57 -15.82 2.35 3.25
CA TYR A 57 -16.35 2.25 1.89
C TYR A 57 -16.65 3.63 1.29
N SER A 58 -15.67 4.49 1.21
CA SER A 58 -15.80 5.80 0.59
C SER A 58 -14.44 6.26 0.10
N ASN A 59 -14.38 7.07 -0.97
CA ASN A 59 -13.15 7.74 -1.34
C ASN A 59 -12.74 8.72 -0.22
N PRO A 60 -11.49 8.69 0.25
CA PRO A 60 -10.36 7.84 -0.14
C PRO A 60 -10.26 6.49 0.60
N GLY A 61 -11.31 6.01 1.23
CA GLY A 61 -11.35 4.70 1.90
C GLY A 61 -10.96 3.54 0.99
N THR A 62 -11.01 2.31 1.50
CA THR A 62 -10.63 1.08 0.77
C THR A 62 -9.12 0.93 0.47
N PHE A 63 -8.25 1.74 1.06
CA PHE A 63 -6.83 1.72 0.76
C PHE A 63 -6.19 0.34 1.05
N TRP A 64 -6.34 -0.17 2.27
CA TRP A 64 -5.74 -1.45 2.68
C TRP A 64 -6.26 -2.65 1.91
N ASN A 65 -7.30 -2.48 1.15
CA ASN A 65 -7.97 -3.48 0.37
C ASN A 65 -7.73 -3.28 -1.13
N ALA A 66 -8.33 -2.26 -1.72
CA ALA A 66 -8.32 -2.05 -3.17
C ALA A 66 -6.90 -1.73 -3.70
N VAL A 67 -6.15 -0.89 -3.00
CA VAL A 67 -4.80 -0.52 -3.46
C VAL A 67 -3.84 -1.70 -3.38
N TYR A 68 -3.88 -2.47 -2.31
CA TYR A 68 -3.07 -3.68 -2.22
C TYR A 68 -3.44 -4.69 -3.33
N ALA A 69 -4.75 -4.79 -3.67
CA ALA A 69 -5.18 -5.62 -4.79
C ALA A 69 -4.62 -5.14 -6.13
N PHE A 70 -4.58 -3.83 -6.39
CA PHE A 70 -3.97 -3.33 -7.63
C PHE A 70 -2.51 -3.76 -7.76
N HIS A 71 -1.73 -3.65 -6.69
CA HIS A 71 -0.33 -4.09 -6.71
C HIS A 71 -0.20 -5.60 -6.92
N GLU A 72 -1.05 -6.40 -6.27
CA GLU A 72 -1.02 -7.87 -6.42
C GLU A 72 -1.50 -8.32 -7.80
N LEU A 73 -2.47 -7.63 -8.40
CA LEU A 73 -2.93 -7.86 -9.77
C LEU A 73 -1.83 -7.54 -10.79
N MET A 74 -1.22 -6.36 -10.69
CA MET A 74 -0.15 -5.95 -11.61
C MET A 74 1.15 -6.75 -11.40
N GLY A 75 1.34 -7.34 -10.23
CA GLY A 75 2.43 -8.27 -9.93
C GLY A 75 2.11 -9.73 -10.27
N ASP A 76 0.92 -10.01 -10.83
CA ASP A 76 0.46 -11.37 -11.18
C ASP A 76 0.54 -12.37 -10.01
N ALA A 77 0.21 -11.90 -8.79
CA ALA A 77 0.02 -12.77 -7.63
C ALA A 77 -1.45 -13.23 -7.51
N ILE A 78 -2.38 -12.41 -8.00
CA ILE A 78 -3.81 -12.69 -8.08
C ILE A 78 -4.38 -12.32 -9.46
N GLY A 79 -5.54 -12.88 -9.77
CA GLY A 79 -6.43 -12.41 -10.83
C GLY A 79 -7.75 -11.92 -10.23
N ALA A 80 -8.53 -11.15 -10.98
CA ALA A 80 -9.81 -10.63 -10.52
C ALA A 80 -10.90 -10.76 -11.57
N GLU A 81 -12.09 -11.04 -11.09
CA GLU A 81 -13.29 -11.11 -11.93
C GLU A 81 -14.06 -9.79 -12.06
N PRO A 82 -14.27 -8.99 -11.02
CA PRO A 82 -15.10 -7.81 -11.08
C PRO A 82 -14.52 -6.70 -11.97
N ALA A 83 -15.41 -6.03 -12.68
CA ALA A 83 -15.08 -4.81 -13.43
C ALA A 83 -15.01 -3.56 -12.55
N ASN A 84 -15.52 -3.63 -11.32
CA ASN A 84 -15.44 -2.53 -10.35
C ASN A 84 -14.00 -2.06 -10.22
N LEU A 85 -13.78 -0.76 -10.19
CA LEU A 85 -12.44 -0.16 -10.11
C LEU A 85 -11.46 -0.62 -11.21
N GLY A 86 -11.92 -1.35 -12.21
CA GLY A 86 -11.06 -1.93 -13.25
C GLY A 86 -10.24 -3.12 -12.82
N PHE A 87 -10.58 -3.80 -11.72
CA PHE A 87 -9.83 -4.95 -11.22
C PHE A 87 -9.57 -6.03 -12.26
N ASN A 88 -10.58 -6.32 -13.11
CA ASN A 88 -10.45 -7.35 -14.14
C ASN A 88 -9.53 -6.98 -15.33
N GLN A 89 -9.12 -5.72 -15.44
CA GLN A 89 -8.29 -5.24 -16.55
C GLN A 89 -6.92 -4.73 -16.09
N ILE A 90 -6.80 -4.24 -14.86
CA ILE A 90 -5.55 -3.62 -14.39
C ILE A 90 -4.37 -4.61 -14.33
N GLY A 91 -4.66 -5.88 -14.07
CA GLY A 91 -3.68 -6.96 -14.08
C GLY A 91 -3.78 -7.85 -15.32
N CYS A 92 -4.56 -7.47 -16.35
CA CYS A 92 -4.71 -8.27 -17.56
C CYS A 92 -3.53 -8.02 -18.51
N PRO A 93 -2.74 -9.04 -18.86
CA PRO A 93 -1.65 -8.90 -19.83
C PRO A 93 -2.20 -8.55 -21.22
N ASP A 94 -1.40 -7.85 -22.01
CA ASP A 94 -1.78 -7.48 -23.38
C ASP A 94 -1.87 -8.72 -24.27
N ASN A 95 -1.02 -9.74 -24.05
CA ASN A 95 -1.02 -10.96 -24.83
C ASN A 95 -0.55 -12.19 -24.04
N VAL A 96 -1.09 -13.35 -24.38
CA VAL A 96 -0.68 -14.66 -23.87
C VAL A 96 -0.51 -15.63 -25.05
N ILE A 97 0.66 -16.23 -25.17
CA ILE A 97 0.95 -17.26 -26.17
C ILE A 97 0.90 -18.62 -25.47
N LEU A 98 -0.03 -19.47 -25.88
CA LEU A 98 -0.23 -20.81 -25.31
C LEU A 98 0.82 -21.80 -25.80
N ASP A 99 0.87 -22.97 -25.17
CA ASP A 99 1.84 -24.05 -25.50
C ASP A 99 1.77 -24.50 -26.96
N ASN A 100 0.59 -24.42 -27.59
CA ASN A 100 0.37 -24.75 -29.01
C ASN A 100 0.69 -23.58 -29.96
N GLY A 101 1.20 -22.46 -29.48
CA GLY A 101 1.51 -21.26 -30.27
C GLY A 101 0.31 -20.33 -30.51
N THR A 102 -0.88 -20.66 -30.02
CA THR A 102 -2.05 -19.77 -30.14
C THR A 102 -1.81 -18.50 -29.32
N SER A 103 -1.95 -17.34 -29.98
CA SER A 103 -1.83 -16.03 -29.35
C SER A 103 -3.21 -15.50 -28.97
N LEU A 104 -3.37 -15.13 -27.70
CA LEU A 104 -4.62 -14.64 -27.12
C LEU A 104 -4.40 -13.23 -26.58
N SER A 105 -5.05 -12.25 -27.20
CA SER A 105 -5.04 -10.87 -26.69
C SER A 105 -5.96 -10.72 -25.50
N SER A 106 -5.76 -9.65 -24.71
CA SER A 106 -6.74 -9.22 -23.72
C SER A 106 -8.12 -9.07 -24.38
N PRO A 107 -9.17 -9.72 -23.83
CA PRO A 107 -10.48 -9.79 -24.51
C PRO A 107 -11.26 -8.48 -24.50
N GLN A 108 -10.92 -7.53 -23.61
CA GLN A 108 -11.61 -6.23 -23.52
C GLN A 108 -10.85 -5.11 -24.21
N SER A 109 -11.58 -4.28 -24.97
CA SER A 109 -11.06 -3.00 -25.45
C SER A 109 -10.63 -2.14 -24.25
N PRO A 110 -9.48 -1.47 -24.34
CA PRO A 110 -8.64 -1.24 -25.52
C PRO A 110 -7.56 -2.32 -25.78
N HIS A 111 -7.68 -3.53 -25.24
CA HIS A 111 -6.73 -4.64 -25.39
C HIS A 111 -5.29 -4.32 -24.94
N SER A 112 -5.14 -3.33 -24.09
CA SER A 112 -3.88 -2.86 -23.53
C SER A 112 -4.09 -2.26 -22.16
N GLN A 113 -3.33 -2.72 -21.16
CA GLN A 113 -3.39 -2.22 -19.79
C GLN A 113 -3.04 -0.73 -19.72
N LYS A 114 -1.98 -0.28 -20.43
CA LYS A 114 -1.58 1.13 -20.45
C LYS A 114 -2.70 2.04 -20.97
N LYS A 115 -3.33 1.65 -22.09
CA LYS A 115 -4.47 2.40 -22.66
C LYS A 115 -5.68 2.37 -21.74
N PHE A 116 -5.96 1.21 -21.14
CA PHE A 116 -7.07 1.07 -20.20
C PHE A 116 -6.92 2.00 -18.99
N ILE A 117 -5.77 2.00 -18.33
CA ILE A 117 -5.51 2.87 -17.17
C ILE A 117 -5.71 4.34 -17.56
N ARG A 118 -5.21 4.78 -18.71
CA ARG A 118 -5.37 6.14 -19.18
C ARG A 118 -6.79 6.53 -19.54
N GLN A 119 -7.55 5.62 -20.14
CA GLN A 119 -8.97 5.84 -20.42
C GLN A 119 -9.80 5.92 -19.14
N ARG A 120 -9.37 5.25 -18.07
CA ARG A 120 -10.02 5.33 -16.75
C ARG A 120 -9.60 6.58 -15.95
N ASN A 121 -8.45 7.16 -16.24
CA ASN A 121 -7.97 8.36 -15.56
C ASN A 121 -8.71 9.62 -16.03
N LEU A 122 -9.98 9.69 -15.66
CA LEU A 122 -10.89 10.82 -15.92
C LEU A 122 -11.64 11.15 -14.65
N ASN A 123 -11.74 12.44 -14.33
CA ASN A 123 -12.48 12.91 -13.15
C ASN A 123 -13.93 12.42 -13.13
N GLN A 124 -14.59 12.38 -14.28
CA GLN A 124 -15.97 11.87 -14.40
C GLN A 124 -16.13 10.39 -14.03
N ASN A 125 -15.06 9.61 -13.99
CA ASN A 125 -15.09 8.23 -13.55
C ASN A 125 -15.06 8.11 -12.01
N GLU A 126 -14.73 9.17 -11.29
CA GLU A 126 -14.73 9.28 -9.84
C GLU A 126 -14.31 7.98 -9.13
N GLY A 127 -15.24 7.27 -8.49
CA GLY A 127 -15.00 6.02 -7.78
C GLY A 127 -14.53 4.82 -8.64
N ASN A 128 -14.44 4.96 -9.97
CA ASN A 128 -13.92 3.93 -10.89
C ASN A 128 -12.57 4.30 -11.53
N ASN A 129 -11.94 5.39 -11.10
CA ASN A 129 -10.58 5.72 -11.48
C ASN A 129 -9.57 5.04 -10.53
N PRO A 130 -8.88 3.96 -10.94
CA PRO A 130 -7.96 3.23 -10.05
C PRO A 130 -6.79 4.09 -9.59
N LEU A 131 -6.36 5.09 -10.37
CA LEU A 131 -5.23 5.96 -10.03
C LEU A 131 -5.56 6.87 -8.83
N PHE A 132 -6.84 7.15 -8.60
CA PHE A 132 -7.24 8.11 -7.58
C PHE A 132 -7.11 7.59 -6.14
N TYR A 133 -7.29 6.28 -5.91
CA TYR A 133 -7.40 5.73 -4.55
C TYR A 133 -6.14 5.89 -3.70
N GLU A 134 -4.98 5.49 -4.21
CA GLU A 134 -3.73 5.63 -3.47
C GLU A 134 -3.32 7.11 -3.36
N TRP A 135 -3.53 7.89 -4.42
CA TRP A 135 -3.31 9.33 -4.43
C TRP A 135 -4.10 10.03 -3.32
N ALA A 136 -5.42 9.90 -3.36
CA ALA A 136 -6.30 10.55 -2.41
C ALA A 136 -6.01 10.14 -0.97
N MET A 137 -5.76 8.85 -0.72
CA MET A 137 -5.46 8.36 0.62
C MET A 137 -4.14 8.91 1.15
N MET A 138 -3.08 8.91 0.34
CA MET A 138 -1.76 9.38 0.77
C MET A 138 -1.75 10.89 1.00
N TYR A 139 -2.42 11.68 0.17
CA TYR A 139 -2.55 13.12 0.42
C TYR A 139 -3.47 13.45 1.59
N SER A 140 -4.53 12.68 1.81
CA SER A 140 -5.34 12.78 3.02
C SER A 140 -4.53 12.49 4.28
N LEU A 141 -3.67 11.48 4.23
CA LEU A 141 -2.77 11.12 5.33
C LEU A 141 -1.72 12.20 5.58
N ASN A 142 -1.10 12.73 4.52
CA ASN A 142 -0.17 13.85 4.61
C ASN A 142 -0.85 15.09 5.23
N ASN A 143 -2.07 15.42 4.80
CA ASN A 143 -2.80 16.56 5.34
C ASN A 143 -3.20 16.34 6.79
N SER A 144 -3.65 15.15 7.17
CA SER A 144 -3.94 14.80 8.57
C SER A 144 -2.71 15.00 9.45
N ALA A 145 -1.52 14.60 8.97
CA ALA A 145 -0.27 14.81 9.70
C ALA A 145 0.10 16.31 9.79
N ASN A 146 -0.12 17.10 8.73
CA ASN A 146 0.06 18.55 8.78
C ASN A 146 -0.85 19.22 9.81
N ILE A 147 -2.12 18.79 9.91
CA ILE A 147 -3.06 19.28 10.92
C ILE A 147 -2.56 18.93 12.32
N ILE A 148 -2.10 17.70 12.56
CA ILE A 148 -1.53 17.31 13.86
C ILE A 148 -0.37 18.23 14.22
N LEU A 149 0.58 18.45 13.32
CA LEU A 149 1.74 19.30 13.56
C LEU A 149 1.35 20.76 13.82
N ALA A 150 0.38 21.30 13.08
CA ALA A 150 -0.12 22.65 13.26
C ALA A 150 -0.82 22.87 14.61
N LEU A 151 -1.51 21.85 15.13
CA LEU A 151 -2.25 21.94 16.39
C LEU A 151 -1.40 21.70 17.63
N MET A 152 -0.11 21.31 17.48
CA MET A 152 0.73 20.98 18.63
C MET A 152 0.94 22.13 19.62
N ASP A 153 0.91 23.38 19.13
CA ASP A 153 1.07 24.55 19.97
C ASP A 153 -0.26 25.04 20.59
N ASP A 154 -1.39 24.65 20.01
CA ASP A 154 -2.74 25.10 20.43
C ASP A 154 -3.42 24.11 21.38
N VAL A 155 -3.10 22.82 21.30
CA VAL A 155 -3.73 21.77 22.11
C VAL A 155 -3.06 21.67 23.49
N LYS A 156 -3.83 21.92 24.53
CA LYS A 156 -3.34 21.74 25.91
C LYS A 156 -3.29 20.26 26.27
N LEU A 157 -2.08 19.68 26.27
CA LEU A 157 -1.82 18.34 26.76
C LEU A 157 -1.76 18.33 28.29
N SER A 158 -2.31 17.27 28.91
CA SER A 158 -2.38 17.10 30.36
C SER A 158 -1.12 16.43 30.94
N GLY A 159 -0.73 16.79 32.17
CA GLY A 159 0.39 16.24 32.90
C GLY A 159 1.39 17.30 33.34
N ASP A 160 2.49 16.85 33.95
CA ASP A 160 3.67 17.69 34.21
C ASP A 160 4.45 17.98 32.92
N SER A 161 5.47 18.81 32.98
CA SER A 161 6.25 19.23 31.81
C SER A 161 6.85 18.05 31.03
N VAL A 162 7.38 17.05 31.73
CA VAL A 162 8.00 15.85 31.12
C VAL A 162 6.94 14.99 30.43
N THR A 163 5.79 14.83 31.06
CA THR A 163 4.63 14.09 30.50
C THR A 163 4.10 14.78 29.24
N VAL A 164 3.93 16.11 29.28
CA VAL A 164 3.48 16.92 28.14
C VAL A 164 4.47 16.84 26.99
N GLU A 165 5.75 17.00 27.25
CA GLU A 165 6.79 16.90 26.23
C GLU A 165 6.84 15.50 25.59
N THR A 166 6.76 14.43 26.39
CA THR A 166 6.71 13.05 25.87
C THR A 166 5.51 12.85 24.96
N LYS A 167 4.31 13.28 25.35
CA LYS A 167 3.08 13.19 24.53
C LYS A 167 3.24 13.96 23.22
N ALA A 168 3.73 15.19 23.28
CA ALA A 168 3.96 16.03 22.11
C ALA A 168 4.95 15.36 21.13
N ASN A 169 6.04 14.83 21.64
CA ASN A 169 7.05 14.16 20.83
C ASN A 169 6.53 12.87 20.19
N VAL A 170 5.70 12.06 20.89
CA VAL A 170 5.04 10.89 20.28
C VAL A 170 4.09 11.30 19.14
N LEU A 171 3.30 12.36 19.32
CA LEU A 171 2.39 12.86 18.27
C LEU A 171 3.17 13.45 17.08
N LYS A 172 4.26 14.17 17.31
CA LYS A 172 5.14 14.70 16.25
C LYS A 172 5.82 13.54 15.49
N ALA A 173 6.37 12.54 16.19
CA ALA A 173 6.97 11.36 15.57
C ALA A 173 5.93 10.60 14.73
N TRP A 174 4.69 10.46 15.22
CA TRP A 174 3.56 9.88 14.48
C TRP A 174 3.29 10.64 13.19
N ALA A 175 3.15 11.96 13.27
CA ALA A 175 2.85 12.79 12.11
C ALA A 175 3.97 12.72 11.05
N TYR A 176 5.24 12.89 11.43
CA TYR A 176 6.37 12.82 10.52
C TYR A 176 6.54 11.42 9.90
N PHE A 177 6.38 10.34 10.69
CA PHE A 177 6.47 8.98 10.16
C PHE A 177 5.44 8.72 9.07
N TRP A 178 4.17 9.08 9.31
CA TRP A 178 3.10 8.84 8.32
C TRP A 178 3.17 9.80 7.13
N LYS A 179 3.73 11.00 7.28
CA LYS A 179 4.10 11.86 6.13
C LYS A 179 5.18 11.20 5.29
N GLY A 180 6.24 10.71 5.93
CA GLY A 180 7.31 9.97 5.25
C GLY A 180 6.75 8.74 4.50
N PHE A 181 5.86 8.00 5.12
CA PHE A 181 5.17 6.86 4.49
C PHE A 181 4.32 7.30 3.28
N ALA A 182 3.50 8.34 3.43
CA ALA A 182 2.65 8.85 2.35
C ALA A 182 3.48 9.30 1.14
N ASN A 183 4.52 10.10 1.37
CA ASN A 183 5.42 10.56 0.30
C ASN A 183 6.18 9.38 -0.34
N SER A 184 6.60 8.38 0.44
CA SER A 184 7.22 7.15 -0.11
C SER A 184 6.29 6.43 -1.08
N ARG A 185 5.01 6.30 -0.74
CA ARG A 185 4.00 5.66 -1.59
C ARG A 185 3.76 6.46 -2.88
N ILE A 186 3.55 7.78 -2.76
CA ILE A 186 3.36 8.66 -3.92
C ILE A 186 4.57 8.61 -4.86
N GLY A 187 5.78 8.84 -4.34
CA GLY A 187 7.01 8.86 -5.15
C GLY A 187 7.36 7.49 -5.75
N SER A 188 6.83 6.39 -5.17
CA SER A 188 7.08 5.05 -5.69
C SER A 188 6.07 4.59 -6.74
N LEU A 189 4.90 5.22 -6.85
CA LEU A 189 3.86 4.79 -7.78
C LEU A 189 3.57 5.81 -8.88
N TYR A 190 3.55 7.11 -8.55
CA TYR A 190 3.17 8.16 -9.50
C TYR A 190 4.39 8.80 -10.17
N TYR A 191 4.19 9.27 -11.39
CA TYR A 191 5.23 9.91 -12.20
C TYR A 191 5.64 11.28 -11.65
N ALA A 192 4.71 11.99 -11.03
CA ALA A 192 4.92 13.25 -10.32
C ALA A 192 4.03 13.31 -9.07
N GLY A 193 4.31 14.27 -8.18
CA GLY A 193 3.52 14.50 -6.98
C GLY A 193 3.62 15.94 -6.51
N ILE A 194 3.03 16.24 -5.35
CA ILE A 194 2.99 17.55 -4.74
C ILE A 194 3.63 17.47 -3.34
N ILE A 195 4.55 18.36 -3.02
CA ILE A 195 5.03 18.55 -1.64
C ILE A 195 4.16 19.63 -0.99
N ASN A 196 3.31 19.22 -0.06
CA ASN A 196 2.49 20.14 0.73
C ASN A 196 2.70 19.89 2.22
N ASN A 197 3.30 20.88 2.89
CA ASN A 197 3.64 20.88 4.32
C ASN A 197 2.78 21.85 5.14
N ASP A 198 1.73 22.42 4.54
CA ASP A 198 0.80 23.37 5.17
C ASP A 198 -0.64 22.92 4.94
N SER A 199 -1.36 22.61 6.03
CA SER A 199 -2.76 22.15 5.96
C SER A 199 -3.74 23.23 5.51
N SER A 200 -3.34 24.50 5.58
CA SER A 200 -4.19 25.66 5.25
C SER A 200 -4.01 26.16 3.81
N LYS A 201 -3.04 25.61 3.07
CA LYS A 201 -2.72 26.07 1.71
C LYS A 201 -2.80 24.95 0.71
N THR A 202 -3.19 25.32 -0.50
CA THR A 202 -3.06 24.47 -1.69
C THR A 202 -1.72 24.73 -2.37
N ASN A 203 -1.16 23.70 -2.99
CA ASN A 203 0.06 23.79 -3.79
C ASN A 203 -0.18 23.10 -5.13
N ASN A 204 0.04 23.81 -6.23
CA ASN A 204 -0.11 23.29 -7.58
C ASN A 204 1.24 23.18 -8.33
N ASN A 205 2.35 23.30 -7.61
CA ASN A 205 3.68 23.01 -8.16
C ASN A 205 3.96 21.51 -8.05
N TYR A 206 3.78 20.79 -9.14
CA TYR A 206 4.12 19.37 -9.22
C TYR A 206 5.62 19.20 -9.34
N VAL A 207 6.17 18.27 -8.58
CA VAL A 207 7.58 17.93 -8.56
C VAL A 207 7.79 16.48 -9.00
N THR A 208 9.02 16.13 -9.33
CA THR A 208 9.37 14.78 -9.76
C THR A 208 9.21 13.77 -8.61
N ARG A 209 9.01 12.50 -8.96
CA ARG A 209 8.96 11.41 -7.98
C ARG A 209 10.21 11.33 -7.09
N SER A 210 11.38 11.69 -7.62
CA SER A 210 12.62 11.71 -6.83
C SER A 210 12.62 12.81 -5.76
N GLU A 211 12.04 13.97 -6.04
CA GLU A 211 11.86 15.04 -5.05
C GLU A 211 10.84 14.63 -3.98
N ILE A 212 9.76 13.93 -4.35
CA ILE A 212 8.81 13.38 -3.38
C ILE A 212 9.47 12.33 -2.46
N LEU A 213 10.34 11.47 -3.01
CA LEU A 213 11.10 10.51 -2.20
C LEU A 213 12.14 11.20 -1.28
N ALA A 214 12.72 12.31 -1.73
CA ALA A 214 13.59 13.13 -0.88
C ALA A 214 12.80 13.77 0.27
N GLU A 215 11.58 14.26 0.02
CA GLU A 215 10.68 14.75 1.07
C GLU A 215 10.29 13.64 2.06
N ALA A 216 10.07 12.41 1.57
CA ALA A 216 9.84 11.27 2.45
C ALA A 216 11.01 11.07 3.42
N GLU A 217 12.25 11.16 2.93
CA GLU A 217 13.46 11.03 3.78
C GLU A 217 13.59 12.17 4.80
N VAL A 218 13.25 13.40 4.42
CA VAL A 218 13.21 14.54 5.37
C VAL A 218 12.26 14.20 6.54
N ASN A 219 11.05 13.75 6.23
CA ASN A 219 10.06 13.42 7.26
C ASN A 219 10.49 12.21 8.11
N PHE A 220 11.10 11.17 7.53
CA PHE A 220 11.66 10.06 8.30
C PHE A 220 12.80 10.47 9.21
N SER A 221 13.67 11.37 8.76
CA SER A 221 14.77 11.91 9.59
C SER A 221 14.25 12.73 10.76
N MET A 222 13.17 13.50 10.56
CA MET A 222 12.52 14.23 11.67
C MET A 222 11.89 13.25 12.68
N ALA A 223 11.20 12.22 12.22
CA ALA A 223 10.63 11.21 13.10
C ALA A 223 11.73 10.47 13.89
N GLU A 224 12.80 10.04 13.22
CA GLU A 224 13.93 9.35 13.83
C GLU A 224 14.65 10.22 14.89
N SER A 225 14.88 11.51 14.59
CA SER A 225 15.49 12.44 15.55
C SER A 225 14.66 12.53 16.84
N ILE A 226 13.35 12.67 16.71
CA ILE A 226 12.45 12.72 17.88
C ILE A 226 12.43 11.38 18.63
N LEU A 227 12.39 10.25 17.91
CA LEU A 227 12.37 8.92 18.53
C LEU A 227 13.65 8.59 19.28
N ASN A 228 14.81 9.08 18.84
CA ASN A 228 16.10 8.93 19.54
C ASN A 228 16.14 9.64 20.90
N GLU A 229 15.31 10.65 21.11
CA GLU A 229 15.20 11.38 22.39
C GLU A 229 14.16 10.75 23.33
N LEU A 230 13.30 9.88 22.81
CA LEU A 230 12.24 9.23 23.56
C LEU A 230 12.71 7.93 24.25
N SER A 231 12.38 7.77 25.51
CA SER A 231 12.49 6.48 26.20
C SER A 231 11.14 5.75 26.15
N GLY A 232 11.18 4.42 25.99
CA GLY A 232 9.97 3.56 26.01
C GLY A 232 9.35 3.43 27.40
N ASN A 233 9.09 4.56 28.05
CA ASN A 233 8.52 4.63 29.42
C ASN A 233 6.98 4.51 29.43
N GLY A 234 6.40 4.59 30.63
CA GLY A 234 4.95 4.47 30.81
C GLY A 234 4.14 5.53 30.05
N THR A 235 4.59 6.79 30.02
CA THR A 235 3.92 7.88 29.28
C THR A 235 3.98 7.68 27.78
N TYR A 236 5.14 7.28 27.24
CA TYR A 236 5.29 6.92 25.83
C TYR A 236 4.32 5.81 25.44
N ASN A 237 4.34 4.68 26.17
CA ASN A 237 3.49 3.53 25.88
C ASN A 237 2.00 3.88 25.98
N GLN A 238 1.59 4.64 26.99
CA GLN A 238 0.20 5.09 27.14
C GLN A 238 -0.23 6.01 26.02
N THR A 239 0.66 6.88 25.55
CA THR A 239 0.36 7.81 24.44
C THR A 239 0.23 7.04 23.13
N LEU A 240 1.22 6.22 22.77
CA LEU A 240 1.18 5.44 21.54
C LEU A 240 0.01 4.45 21.51
N SER A 241 -0.37 3.87 22.67
CA SER A 241 -1.54 2.97 22.75
C SER A 241 -2.87 3.66 22.42
N LYS A 242 -2.98 4.97 22.62
CA LYS A 242 -4.16 5.74 22.20
C LYS A 242 -4.22 6.00 20.69
N LEU A 243 -3.08 5.91 20.01
CA LEU A 243 -2.97 6.09 18.55
C LEU A 243 -3.17 4.78 17.78
N ILE A 244 -3.22 3.64 18.45
CA ILE A 244 -3.41 2.31 17.86
C ILE A 244 -4.66 1.68 18.48
N PRO A 245 -5.68 1.28 17.70
CA PRO A 245 -6.87 0.61 18.26
C PRO A 245 -6.50 -0.66 19.04
N ASN A 246 -7.16 -0.90 20.17
CA ASN A 246 -6.88 -2.06 21.03
C ASN A 246 -6.90 -3.40 20.27
N ILE A 247 -7.82 -3.55 19.31
CA ILE A 247 -7.91 -4.75 18.47
C ILE A 247 -6.65 -4.95 17.60
N CYS A 248 -5.89 -3.90 17.34
CA CYS A 248 -4.64 -3.93 16.57
C CYS A 248 -3.40 -4.06 17.45
N GLN A 249 -3.53 -4.04 18.79
CA GLN A 249 -2.42 -4.14 19.74
C GLN A 249 -2.12 -5.60 20.16
N VAL A 250 -2.37 -6.56 19.29
CA VAL A 250 -2.18 -7.99 19.53
C VAL A 250 -1.34 -8.62 18.43
N GLY A 251 -0.76 -9.76 18.71
CA GLY A 251 0.13 -10.44 17.76
C GLY A 251 1.38 -9.60 17.47
N ARG A 252 1.61 -9.27 16.23
CA ARG A 252 2.70 -8.38 15.80
C ARG A 252 2.36 -6.90 15.95
N GLY A 253 1.11 -6.56 16.20
CA GLY A 253 0.61 -5.19 16.30
C GLY A 253 0.76 -4.55 17.69
N GLY A 254 1.56 -5.09 18.59
CA GLY A 254 1.82 -4.52 19.91
C GLY A 254 2.42 -3.10 19.83
N ILE A 255 2.52 -2.45 21.01
CA ILE A 255 3.12 -1.10 21.08
C ILE A 255 4.60 -1.18 20.71
N LEU A 256 5.00 -0.40 19.72
CA LEU A 256 6.40 -0.31 19.29
C LEU A 256 7.22 0.48 20.33
N THR A 257 8.41 0.01 20.68
CA THR A 257 9.39 0.87 21.34
C THR A 257 9.94 1.91 20.35
N PRO A 258 10.57 3.00 20.81
CA PRO A 258 11.22 3.94 19.91
C PRO A 258 12.19 3.26 18.94
N ASP A 259 13.01 2.32 19.42
CA ASP A 259 13.95 1.56 18.59
C ASP A 259 13.25 0.68 17.54
N MET A 260 12.14 0.02 17.90
CA MET A 260 11.34 -0.75 16.93
C MET A 260 10.78 0.15 15.83
N TRP A 261 10.39 1.35 16.19
CA TRP A 261 9.86 2.32 15.24
C TRP A 261 10.97 2.86 14.32
N ILE A 262 12.15 3.17 14.84
CA ILE A 262 13.33 3.53 14.03
C ILE A 262 13.70 2.38 13.07
N ARG A 263 13.66 1.12 13.53
CA ARG A 263 13.88 -0.03 12.65
C ARG A 263 12.83 -0.14 11.54
N ASN A 264 11.60 0.25 11.81
CA ASN A 264 10.54 0.33 10.79
C ASN A 264 10.90 1.41 9.73
N ILE A 265 11.36 2.58 10.14
CA ILE A 265 11.85 3.65 9.25
C ILE A 265 12.99 3.11 8.36
N ASN A 266 13.98 2.44 8.93
CA ASN A 266 15.11 1.89 8.18
C ASN A 266 14.67 0.86 7.14
N THR A 267 13.70 0.02 7.46
CA THR A 267 13.14 -0.94 6.49
C THR A 267 12.44 -0.21 5.33
N ILE A 268 11.70 0.88 5.59
CA ILE A 268 11.08 1.69 4.52
C ILE A 268 12.14 2.41 3.68
N ARG A 269 13.21 2.94 4.28
CA ARG A 269 14.35 3.52 3.55
C ARG A 269 14.99 2.52 2.58
N ALA A 270 15.19 1.28 3.01
CA ALA A 270 15.68 0.20 2.16
C ALA A 270 14.70 -0.10 1.02
N ARG A 271 13.39 -0.18 1.32
CA ARG A 271 12.32 -0.33 0.31
C ARG A 271 12.38 0.78 -0.72
N ASN A 272 12.49 2.05 -0.30
CA ASN A 272 12.51 3.20 -1.21
C ASN A 272 13.67 3.13 -2.21
N ILE A 273 14.83 2.62 -1.82
CA ILE A 273 15.94 2.36 -2.76
C ILE A 273 15.54 1.23 -3.72
N LEU A 274 15.11 0.10 -3.18
CA LEU A 274 14.87 -1.10 -3.95
C LEU A 274 13.77 -0.94 -5.01
N VAL A 275 12.60 -0.43 -4.61
CA VAL A 275 11.42 -0.38 -5.49
C VAL A 275 11.51 0.72 -6.56
N ASN A 276 12.36 1.71 -6.35
CA ASN A 276 12.51 2.84 -7.26
C ASN A 276 13.73 2.77 -8.20
N THR A 277 14.49 1.68 -8.13
CA THR A 277 15.66 1.48 -8.97
C THR A 277 15.51 0.17 -9.76
N PRO A 278 15.44 0.21 -11.10
CA PRO A 278 15.50 -0.99 -11.91
C PRO A 278 16.73 -1.83 -11.57
N ILE A 279 16.58 -3.14 -11.54
CA ILE A 279 17.66 -4.05 -11.12
C ILE A 279 18.93 -3.90 -11.96
N SER A 280 18.78 -3.57 -13.24
CA SER A 280 19.88 -3.30 -14.18
C SER A 280 20.64 -2.00 -13.89
N GLN A 281 20.06 -1.10 -13.09
CA GLN A 281 20.63 0.21 -12.76
C GLN A 281 21.12 0.27 -11.30
N MET A 282 20.88 -0.77 -10.49
CA MET A 282 21.32 -0.82 -9.10
C MET A 282 22.85 -0.87 -9.00
N THR A 283 23.43 0.11 -8.34
CA THR A 283 24.87 0.23 -8.10
C THR A 283 25.29 -0.48 -6.80
N ASN A 284 26.58 -0.84 -6.70
CA ASN A 284 27.13 -1.40 -5.44
C ASN A 284 26.94 -0.44 -4.25
N SER A 285 26.99 0.87 -4.46
CA SER A 285 26.74 1.87 -3.42
C SER A 285 25.30 1.78 -2.91
N GLN A 286 24.32 1.62 -3.81
CA GLN A 286 22.90 1.47 -3.42
C GLN A 286 22.67 0.14 -2.70
N TRP A 287 23.29 -0.97 -3.16
CA TRP A 287 23.24 -2.25 -2.46
C TRP A 287 23.85 -2.16 -1.05
N SER A 288 25.00 -1.50 -0.90
CA SER A 288 25.63 -1.29 0.40
C SER A 288 24.79 -0.43 1.33
N LYS A 289 24.19 0.65 0.81
CA LYS A 289 23.28 1.51 1.57
C LYS A 289 22.03 0.75 2.02
N MET A 290 21.45 -0.06 1.14
CA MET A 290 20.32 -0.92 1.47
C MET A 290 20.68 -1.97 2.53
N LEU A 291 21.87 -2.58 2.43
CA LEU A 291 22.37 -3.52 3.44
C LEU A 291 22.57 -2.85 4.80
N ALA A 292 23.06 -1.62 4.83
CA ALA A 292 23.19 -0.84 6.08
C ALA A 292 21.83 -0.57 6.73
N PHE A 293 20.84 -0.14 5.96
CA PHE A 293 19.49 0.07 6.46
C PHE A 293 18.84 -1.23 6.95
N THR A 294 18.92 -2.32 6.17
CA THR A 294 18.29 -3.60 6.55
C THR A 294 19.00 -4.27 7.73
N SER A 295 20.28 -4.01 7.95
CA SER A 295 21.00 -4.49 9.14
C SER A 295 20.52 -3.81 10.41
N ASN A 296 19.99 -2.60 10.30
CA ASN A 296 19.35 -1.82 11.36
C ASN A 296 17.82 -1.74 11.18
N GLY A 297 17.25 -2.65 10.40
CA GLY A 297 15.82 -2.74 10.14
C GLY A 297 15.09 -3.68 11.08
N ILE A 298 13.82 -3.94 10.79
CA ILE A 298 12.90 -4.73 11.62
C ILE A 298 13.46 -6.11 11.90
N GLN A 299 13.44 -6.50 13.17
CA GLN A 299 13.83 -7.81 13.68
C GLN A 299 12.63 -8.74 13.84
N GLN A 300 12.88 -10.05 13.90
CA GLN A 300 11.82 -11.05 13.99
C GLN A 300 10.90 -10.88 15.21
N THR A 301 11.40 -10.34 16.30
CA THR A 301 10.65 -10.15 17.56
C THR A 301 9.99 -8.78 17.68
N ASP A 302 10.22 -7.87 16.71
CA ASP A 302 9.67 -6.53 16.79
C ASP A 302 8.16 -6.50 16.60
N ASN A 303 7.50 -5.60 17.31
CA ASN A 303 6.17 -5.15 16.94
C ASN A 303 6.24 -4.26 15.70
N VAL A 304 5.19 -4.30 14.89
CA VAL A 304 5.02 -3.48 13.69
C VAL A 304 3.62 -2.90 13.64
N PHE A 305 3.39 -1.88 12.82
CA PHE A 305 2.06 -1.35 12.63
C PHE A 305 1.19 -2.34 11.84
N THR A 306 0.10 -2.77 12.45
CA THR A 306 -0.86 -3.70 11.84
C THR A 306 -2.28 -3.15 11.94
N ILE A 307 -3.13 -3.51 10.98
CA ILE A 307 -4.56 -3.25 11.04
C ILE A 307 -5.33 -4.55 11.04
N ARG A 308 -6.41 -4.59 11.82
CA ARG A 308 -7.33 -5.73 11.90
C ARG A 308 -8.75 -5.28 11.61
N SER A 309 -9.53 -6.15 10.97
CA SER A 309 -10.96 -5.91 10.78
C SER A 309 -11.69 -5.86 12.11
N ASN A 310 -12.53 -4.86 12.29
CA ASN A 310 -13.45 -4.77 13.43
C ASN A 310 -14.89 -5.22 13.09
N ALA A 311 -15.11 -5.67 11.86
CA ALA A 311 -16.38 -6.10 11.29
C ALA A 311 -17.48 -5.03 11.23
N THR A 312 -17.21 -3.82 11.70
CA THR A 312 -18.21 -2.75 11.72
C THR A 312 -17.85 -1.73 10.67
N ALA A 313 -18.55 -1.76 9.54
CA ALA A 313 -18.40 -0.80 8.44
C ALA A 313 -17.00 -0.73 7.80
N ASP A 314 -16.16 -1.75 7.96
CA ASP A 314 -14.94 -1.87 7.21
C ASP A 314 -15.04 -2.93 6.10
N LEU A 315 -14.40 -2.64 4.95
CA LEU A 315 -14.42 -3.53 3.80
C LEU A 315 -13.55 -4.78 3.98
N MET A 316 -12.69 -4.80 4.97
CA MET A 316 -11.82 -5.94 5.23
C MET A 316 -12.64 -7.16 5.69
N ALA A 317 -13.75 -6.93 6.42
CA ALA A 317 -14.60 -8.00 6.92
C ALA A 317 -15.61 -8.51 5.89
N THR A 318 -16.14 -7.64 5.04
CA THR A 318 -17.35 -7.95 4.27
C THR A 318 -17.14 -8.39 2.84
N ASN A 319 -16.41 -7.67 2.02
CA ASN A 319 -16.44 -7.90 0.57
C ASN A 319 -15.10 -7.91 -0.14
N GLY A 320 -14.06 -7.43 0.44
CA GLY A 320 -12.92 -7.11 -0.36
C GLY A 320 -11.62 -7.51 0.30
N ASN A 321 -11.50 -8.73 0.65
CA ASN A 321 -10.25 -9.17 1.23
C ASN A 321 -9.23 -9.30 0.14
N VAL A 322 -8.28 -8.45 0.21
CA VAL A 322 -7.04 -8.71 -0.44
C VAL A 322 -6.30 -9.69 0.47
N PRO A 323 -5.83 -10.68 -0.13
CA PRO A 323 -5.68 -10.83 -1.55
C PRO A 323 -6.46 -11.93 -2.20
N ALA A 324 -6.95 -12.86 -1.52
CA ALA A 324 -7.67 -13.93 -2.14
C ALA A 324 -8.79 -14.39 -1.25
N ARG A 325 -9.92 -14.65 -1.84
CA ARG A 325 -11.12 -15.03 -1.13
C ARG A 325 -11.15 -16.52 -0.91
N THR A 326 -11.51 -16.96 0.29
CA THR A 326 -11.90 -18.34 0.52
C THR A 326 -13.32 -18.59 0.01
N GLY A 327 -13.56 -19.75 -0.58
CA GLY A 327 -14.88 -20.18 -1.02
C GLY A 327 -15.25 -19.77 -2.46
N THR A 328 -16.53 -19.88 -2.81
CA THR A 328 -17.05 -19.78 -4.16
C THR A 328 -17.07 -18.37 -4.77
N GLY A 329 -16.64 -17.37 -4.04
CA GLY A 329 -16.61 -15.99 -4.56
C GLY A 329 -15.43 -15.77 -5.48
N ARG A 330 -15.70 -15.25 -6.67
CA ARG A 330 -14.75 -15.04 -7.77
C ARG A 330 -14.12 -13.65 -7.76
N PHE A 331 -14.00 -12.99 -6.62
CA PHE A 331 -13.52 -11.61 -6.56
C PHE A 331 -12.03 -11.53 -6.88
N PHE A 332 -11.20 -12.12 -6.03
CA PHE A 332 -9.78 -12.26 -6.27
C PHE A 332 -9.42 -13.74 -6.18
N GLN A 333 -8.68 -14.21 -7.17
CA GLN A 333 -8.26 -15.61 -7.28
C GLN A 333 -6.74 -15.68 -7.25
N VAL A 334 -6.20 -16.70 -6.63
CA VAL A 334 -4.75 -16.95 -6.61
C VAL A 334 -4.25 -17.22 -8.02
N SER A 335 -3.19 -16.54 -8.44
CA SER A 335 -2.59 -16.76 -9.76
C SER A 335 -1.88 -18.13 -9.84
N GLU A 336 -2.03 -18.81 -10.97
CA GLU A 336 -1.25 -20.03 -11.29
C GLU A 336 0.26 -19.76 -11.22
N ARG A 337 0.72 -18.55 -11.61
CA ARG A 337 2.15 -18.17 -11.60
C ARG A 337 2.67 -17.93 -10.19
N LEU A 338 1.83 -17.50 -9.25
CA LEU A 338 2.23 -17.48 -7.84
C LEU A 338 2.39 -18.89 -7.31
N VAL A 339 1.43 -19.79 -7.63
CA VAL A 339 1.52 -21.19 -7.21
C VAL A 339 2.74 -21.88 -7.82
N GLN A 340 3.08 -21.58 -9.06
CA GLN A 340 4.27 -22.08 -9.75
C GLN A 340 5.58 -21.71 -9.06
N ASP A 341 5.60 -20.60 -8.32
CA ASP A 341 6.79 -20.12 -7.62
C ASP A 341 7.02 -20.83 -6.26
N PHE A 342 6.03 -21.57 -5.72
CA PHE A 342 6.22 -22.42 -4.55
C PHE A 342 7.08 -23.63 -4.88
N LYS A 343 8.02 -23.93 -3.99
CA LYS A 343 8.87 -25.12 -4.14
C LYS A 343 8.12 -26.40 -3.74
N PRO A 344 8.48 -27.54 -4.35
CA PRO A 344 7.97 -28.83 -3.89
C PRO A 344 8.25 -29.04 -2.40
N GLY A 345 7.23 -29.42 -1.63
CA GLY A 345 7.35 -29.63 -0.19
C GLY A 345 7.17 -28.37 0.67
N ASP A 346 6.92 -27.21 0.07
CA ASP A 346 6.65 -25.98 0.83
C ASP A 346 5.32 -26.11 1.62
N LEU A 347 5.42 -26.14 2.95
CA LEU A 347 4.27 -26.29 3.83
C LEU A 347 3.34 -25.06 3.80
N ARG A 348 3.84 -23.88 3.43
CA ARG A 348 3.00 -22.68 3.26
C ARG A 348 1.97 -22.91 2.15
N PHE A 349 2.36 -23.63 1.10
CA PHE A 349 1.46 -24.02 0.02
C PHE A 349 0.43 -25.05 0.50
N THR A 350 0.88 -26.20 0.99
CA THR A 350 -0.01 -27.32 1.37
C THR A 350 -0.97 -26.97 2.50
N ASN A 351 -0.57 -26.09 3.41
CA ASN A 351 -1.41 -25.64 4.51
C ASN A 351 -2.50 -24.65 4.08
N ASN A 352 -2.29 -23.88 3.02
CA ASN A 352 -3.13 -22.71 2.74
C ASN A 352 -3.85 -22.76 1.39
N PHE A 353 -3.48 -23.66 0.48
CA PHE A 353 -4.08 -23.72 -0.85
C PHE A 353 -4.75 -25.06 -1.11
N ASN A 354 -5.90 -25.01 -1.77
CA ASN A 354 -6.61 -26.16 -2.30
C ASN A 354 -6.62 -26.11 -3.81
N GLN A 355 -6.47 -27.28 -4.43
CA GLN A 355 -6.83 -27.44 -5.83
C GLN A 355 -8.36 -27.50 -5.96
N THR A 356 -8.90 -26.80 -6.91
CA THR A 356 -10.31 -26.81 -7.28
C THR A 356 -10.47 -27.20 -8.74
N ILE A 357 -11.70 -27.38 -9.19
CA ILE A 357 -11.97 -27.50 -10.62
C ILE A 357 -11.54 -26.21 -11.30
N ALA A 358 -10.86 -26.32 -12.44
CA ALA A 358 -10.40 -25.17 -13.20
C ALA A 358 -11.57 -24.19 -13.41
N TRP A 359 -11.36 -22.97 -12.93
CA TRP A 359 -12.34 -21.94 -13.09
C TRP A 359 -12.22 -21.34 -14.48
N THR A 360 -13.28 -21.41 -15.24
CA THR A 360 -13.38 -20.75 -16.53
C THR A 360 -13.96 -19.36 -16.32
N GLY A 361 -13.13 -18.34 -16.37
CA GLY A 361 -13.58 -16.95 -16.34
C GLY A 361 -14.46 -16.61 -17.53
N GLN A 362 -15.17 -15.50 -17.44
CA GLN A 362 -15.88 -14.95 -18.59
C GLN A 362 -14.88 -14.42 -19.63
N ALA A 363 -15.26 -14.42 -20.89
CA ALA A 363 -14.41 -14.02 -22.01
C ALA A 363 -13.83 -12.59 -21.90
N ASN A 364 -14.36 -11.76 -21.02
CA ASN A 364 -13.93 -10.39 -20.82
C ASN A 364 -12.78 -10.19 -19.80
N ARG A 365 -12.05 -11.27 -19.41
CA ARG A 365 -11.11 -11.19 -18.26
C ARG A 365 -9.67 -11.52 -18.54
N GLY A 366 -9.31 -11.80 -19.74
CA GLY A 366 -7.96 -12.26 -20.07
C GLY A 366 -7.68 -13.70 -19.63
N ASN A 367 -6.89 -14.39 -20.43
CA ASN A 367 -6.65 -15.83 -20.28
C ASN A 367 -5.76 -16.19 -19.09
N SER A 368 -5.06 -15.20 -18.53
CA SER A 368 -4.19 -15.41 -17.38
C SER A 368 -4.94 -15.51 -16.04
N PHE A 369 -6.25 -15.23 -16.02
CA PHE A 369 -7.03 -15.14 -14.77
C PHE A 369 -7.70 -16.45 -14.37
N ASN A 370 -7.78 -17.43 -15.24
CA ASN A 370 -8.24 -18.74 -14.84
C ASN A 370 -7.22 -19.41 -13.93
N THR A 371 -7.71 -20.15 -12.93
CA THR A 371 -6.88 -20.84 -11.97
C THR A 371 -7.54 -22.08 -11.43
N ARG A 372 -6.71 -23.06 -11.07
CA ARG A 372 -7.12 -24.28 -10.36
C ARG A 372 -7.04 -24.14 -8.84
N TRP A 373 -6.60 -22.98 -8.32
CA TRP A 373 -6.21 -22.82 -6.93
C TRP A 373 -7.06 -21.79 -6.21
N GLN A 374 -7.35 -22.09 -4.95
CA GLN A 374 -7.99 -21.18 -4.01
C GLN A 374 -7.37 -21.30 -2.62
N LEU A 375 -7.52 -20.27 -1.78
CA LEU A 375 -7.16 -20.37 -0.38
C LEU A 375 -8.11 -21.32 0.37
N LYS A 376 -7.56 -22.15 1.25
CA LYS A 376 -8.33 -23.01 2.16
C LYS A 376 -9.14 -22.16 3.13
N SER A 377 -10.42 -22.49 3.31
CA SER A 377 -11.19 -22.05 4.45
C SER A 377 -10.61 -22.69 5.72
N GLY A 378 -10.29 -21.88 6.73
CA GLY A 378 -9.66 -22.37 7.95
C GLY A 378 -8.21 -22.83 7.79
N GLY A 379 -7.52 -22.45 6.72
CA GLY A 379 -6.07 -22.61 6.60
C GLY A 379 -5.31 -21.90 7.71
N LYS A 380 -4.04 -22.27 7.93
CA LYS A 380 -3.21 -21.66 8.99
C LYS A 380 -2.86 -20.20 8.76
N GLY A 381 -3.25 -19.67 7.60
CA GLY A 381 -2.76 -18.39 7.09
C GLY A 381 -1.31 -18.52 6.60
N LEU A 382 -0.79 -17.43 6.08
CA LEU A 382 0.64 -17.29 5.85
C LEU A 382 1.18 -16.52 7.06
N PRO A 383 2.06 -17.08 7.89
CA PRO A 383 2.55 -16.38 9.07
C PRO A 383 3.11 -15.00 8.70
N GLY A 384 2.75 -13.98 9.46
CA GLY A 384 3.12 -12.60 9.17
C GLY A 384 2.33 -11.93 8.05
N VAL A 385 1.48 -12.65 7.35
CA VAL A 385 0.43 -12.10 6.48
C VAL A 385 -0.90 -12.16 7.21
N ALA A 386 -1.84 -11.34 6.80
CA ALA A 386 -3.23 -11.49 7.15
C ALA A 386 -3.62 -12.96 7.21
N VAL A 387 -4.38 -13.35 8.20
CA VAL A 387 -4.98 -14.67 8.21
C VAL A 387 -6.09 -14.67 7.16
N LEU A 388 -5.70 -14.79 5.91
CA LEU A 388 -6.56 -14.60 4.73
C LEU A 388 -7.73 -15.57 4.65
N CYS A 389 -7.62 -16.66 5.38
CA CYS A 389 -8.61 -17.72 5.42
C CYS A 389 -9.67 -17.52 6.51
N ASN A 390 -9.52 -16.51 7.37
CA ASN A 390 -10.45 -16.24 8.46
C ASN A 390 -10.90 -14.79 8.48
N ARG A 391 -12.19 -14.55 8.30
CA ARG A 391 -12.84 -13.24 8.27
C ARG A 391 -13.42 -12.80 9.60
N SER A 392 -13.26 -13.61 10.65
CA SER A 392 -13.76 -13.25 11.96
C SER A 392 -13.11 -11.97 12.47
N VAL A 393 -13.85 -11.21 13.25
CA VAL A 393 -13.36 -9.99 13.88
C VAL A 393 -12.04 -10.26 14.61
N GLY A 394 -11.04 -9.43 14.33
CA GLY A 394 -9.72 -9.54 14.96
C GLY A 394 -8.81 -10.63 14.41
N ALA A 395 -9.31 -11.57 13.60
CA ALA A 395 -8.50 -12.65 13.04
C ALA A 395 -7.70 -12.22 11.81
N TYR A 396 -8.24 -11.29 11.04
CA TYR A 396 -7.60 -10.76 9.82
C TYR A 396 -6.63 -9.64 10.18
N GLU A 397 -5.34 -9.84 9.90
CA GLU A 397 -4.28 -8.88 10.19
C GLU A 397 -3.53 -8.50 8.91
N VAL A 398 -3.33 -7.19 8.69
CA VAL A 398 -2.53 -6.65 7.60
C VAL A 398 -1.41 -5.79 8.16
N TYR A 399 -0.20 -5.96 7.66
CA TYR A 399 0.92 -5.08 7.95
C TYR A 399 0.81 -3.82 7.08
N ILE A 400 0.77 -2.65 7.72
CA ILE A 400 0.42 -1.40 7.04
C ILE A 400 1.61 -0.47 6.77
N ALA A 401 2.79 -0.78 7.28
CA ALA A 401 4.00 -0.02 7.01
C ALA A 401 5.09 -0.93 6.45
N SER A 402 5.91 -1.53 7.28
CA SER A 402 6.91 -2.52 6.88
C SER A 402 6.97 -3.65 7.91
N PHE A 403 7.69 -4.72 7.60
CA PHE A 403 7.68 -5.94 8.40
C PHE A 403 8.97 -6.74 8.24
N TYR A 404 9.16 -7.73 9.10
CA TYR A 404 10.40 -8.50 9.22
C TYR A 404 10.81 -9.23 7.94
N GLU A 405 9.89 -9.96 7.30
CA GLU A 405 10.18 -10.78 6.14
C GLU A 405 10.61 -9.93 4.94
N GLU A 406 10.02 -8.75 4.79
CA GLU A 406 10.45 -7.79 3.78
C GLU A 406 11.87 -7.30 4.05
N ASN A 407 12.18 -6.94 5.32
CA ASN A 407 13.51 -6.51 5.72
C ASN A 407 14.57 -7.57 5.42
N GLU A 408 14.33 -8.82 5.85
CA GLU A 408 15.28 -9.92 5.63
C GLU A 408 15.45 -10.26 4.15
N LEU A 409 14.40 -10.21 3.33
CA LEU A 409 14.54 -10.48 1.89
C LEU A 409 15.22 -9.34 1.14
N MET A 410 15.09 -8.09 1.57
CA MET A 410 15.91 -6.98 1.06
C MET A 410 17.38 -7.14 1.45
N LYS A 411 17.64 -7.54 2.69
CA LYS A 411 18.99 -7.86 3.19
C LYS A 411 19.62 -9.03 2.44
N ALA A 412 18.83 -10.06 2.16
CA ALA A 412 19.24 -11.21 1.35
C ALA A 412 19.70 -10.77 -0.03
N GLU A 413 18.87 -9.97 -0.71
CA GLU A 413 19.17 -9.50 -2.06
C GLU A 413 20.42 -8.62 -2.10
N ALA A 414 20.57 -7.68 -1.17
CA ALA A 414 21.75 -6.84 -1.06
C ALA A 414 23.04 -7.68 -0.90
N ASN A 415 23.03 -8.67 0.00
CA ASN A 415 24.16 -9.55 0.21
C ASN A 415 24.52 -10.34 -1.06
N ILE A 416 23.54 -10.93 -1.74
CA ILE A 416 23.77 -11.70 -2.98
C ILE A 416 24.39 -10.82 -4.07
N TYR A 417 23.87 -9.58 -4.25
CA TYR A 417 24.41 -8.68 -5.26
C TYR A 417 25.78 -8.11 -4.91
N LEU A 418 26.12 -7.99 -3.64
CA LEU A 418 27.46 -7.61 -3.15
C LEU A 418 28.47 -8.79 -3.14
N GLY A 419 28.04 -10.01 -3.51
CA GLY A 419 28.91 -11.19 -3.55
C GLY A 419 28.91 -12.04 -2.28
N ASN A 420 28.19 -11.64 -1.23
CA ASN A 420 28.06 -12.38 0.02
C ASN A 420 26.92 -13.42 -0.07
N ILE A 421 27.07 -14.38 -0.99
CA ILE A 421 25.96 -15.27 -1.42
C ILE A 421 25.36 -16.04 -0.24
N ASP A 422 26.19 -16.72 0.56
CA ASP A 422 25.70 -17.53 1.69
C ASP A 422 25.04 -16.68 2.79
N ALA A 423 25.55 -15.48 3.05
CA ALA A 423 24.90 -14.56 3.99
C ALA A 423 23.51 -14.13 3.49
N GLY A 424 23.37 -13.92 2.18
CA GLY A 424 22.06 -13.63 1.57
C GLY A 424 21.12 -14.84 1.65
N LEU A 425 21.59 -16.04 1.34
CA LEU A 425 20.79 -17.26 1.43
C LEU A 425 20.38 -17.59 2.88
N ALA A 426 21.23 -17.29 3.86
CA ALA A 426 20.87 -17.43 5.27
C ALA A 426 19.70 -16.53 5.67
N SER A 427 19.57 -15.33 5.07
CA SER A 427 18.39 -14.47 5.26
C SER A 427 17.14 -15.05 4.59
N VAL A 428 17.25 -15.71 3.44
CA VAL A 428 16.16 -16.47 2.82
C VAL A 428 15.70 -17.59 3.76
N ASP A 429 16.61 -18.37 4.32
CA ASP A 429 16.30 -19.46 5.25
C ASP A 429 15.60 -18.94 6.52
N LYS A 430 15.98 -17.78 7.04
CA LYS A 430 15.31 -17.15 8.17
C LYS A 430 13.84 -16.85 7.88
N VAL A 431 13.54 -16.33 6.69
CA VAL A 431 12.14 -16.05 6.29
C VAL A 431 11.36 -17.35 6.14
N ARG A 432 11.91 -18.37 5.49
CA ARG A 432 11.30 -19.69 5.37
C ARG A 432 11.00 -20.32 6.73
N ASN A 433 11.94 -20.21 7.65
CA ASN A 433 11.77 -20.71 9.02
C ASN A 433 10.70 -19.91 9.79
N SER A 434 10.71 -18.59 9.71
CA SER A 434 9.72 -17.74 10.38
C SER A 434 8.30 -17.97 9.89
N GLN A 435 8.16 -18.35 8.62
CA GLN A 435 6.87 -18.66 7.99
C GLN A 435 6.51 -20.16 8.00
N GLY A 436 7.35 -21.02 8.58
CA GLY A 436 7.07 -22.45 8.69
C GLY A 436 7.03 -23.16 7.33
N ALA A 437 7.91 -22.77 6.39
CA ALA A 437 7.97 -23.36 5.04
C ALA A 437 8.33 -24.86 5.05
N GLY A 438 9.10 -25.31 6.02
CA GLY A 438 9.54 -26.72 6.12
C GLY A 438 10.52 -27.13 5.02
N LEU A 439 11.09 -26.17 4.30
CA LEU A 439 12.06 -26.42 3.22
C LEU A 439 13.48 -26.60 3.79
N PRO A 440 14.33 -27.40 3.13
CA PRO A 440 15.75 -27.48 3.45
C PRO A 440 16.42 -26.10 3.33
N ALA A 441 17.44 -25.85 4.15
CA ALA A 441 18.26 -24.65 4.06
C ALA A 441 18.97 -24.57 2.70
N VAL A 442 19.06 -23.37 2.14
CA VAL A 442 19.78 -23.09 0.90
C VAL A 442 21.14 -22.42 1.16
N SER A 443 21.34 -21.86 2.36
CA SER A 443 22.67 -21.42 2.81
C SER A 443 23.59 -22.62 3.00
N GLY A 444 24.87 -22.48 2.61
CA GLY A 444 25.83 -23.56 2.64
C GLY A 444 25.67 -24.61 1.52
N ALA A 445 24.69 -24.48 0.64
CA ALA A 445 24.44 -25.41 -0.46
C ALA A 445 25.35 -25.16 -1.69
N GLY A 446 26.25 -24.19 -1.63
CA GLY A 446 27.22 -23.91 -2.72
C GLY A 446 26.55 -23.34 -3.98
N LEU A 447 25.42 -22.63 -3.84
CA LEU A 447 24.71 -22.05 -4.98
C LEU A 447 25.55 -20.96 -5.66
N THR A 448 25.53 -20.97 -6.98
CA THR A 448 26.08 -19.86 -7.78
C THR A 448 25.27 -18.60 -7.56
N ARG A 449 25.85 -17.44 -7.88
CA ARG A 449 25.12 -16.15 -7.81
C ARG A 449 23.80 -16.16 -8.60
N ALA A 450 23.80 -16.75 -9.79
CA ALA A 450 22.59 -16.84 -10.62
C ALA A 450 21.50 -17.69 -9.95
N GLN A 451 21.86 -18.81 -9.34
CA GLN A 451 20.93 -19.65 -8.58
C GLN A 451 20.42 -18.93 -7.33
N ALA A 452 21.28 -18.23 -6.59
CA ALA A 452 20.89 -17.44 -5.43
C ALA A 452 19.95 -16.28 -5.79
N ILE A 453 20.13 -15.64 -6.95
CA ILE A 453 19.20 -14.64 -7.49
C ILE A 453 17.85 -15.28 -7.82
N ALA A 454 17.83 -16.47 -8.38
CA ALA A 454 16.58 -17.20 -8.64
C ALA A 454 15.87 -17.57 -7.32
N GLU A 455 16.63 -18.02 -6.30
CA GLU A 455 16.10 -18.31 -4.97
C GLU A 455 15.43 -17.09 -4.32
N ILE A 456 16.11 -15.94 -4.29
CA ILE A 456 15.56 -14.74 -3.66
C ILE A 456 14.35 -14.20 -4.42
N ARG A 457 14.33 -14.28 -5.77
CA ARG A 457 13.17 -13.87 -6.57
C ARG A 457 11.95 -14.73 -6.29
N SER A 458 12.12 -16.06 -6.25
CA SER A 458 11.06 -17.00 -5.89
C SER A 458 10.57 -16.74 -4.46
N GLU A 459 11.48 -16.60 -3.48
CA GLU A 459 11.10 -16.36 -2.08
C GLU A 459 10.40 -15.02 -1.89
N ARG A 460 10.81 -13.97 -2.59
CA ARG A 460 10.08 -12.68 -2.53
C ARG A 460 8.65 -12.80 -3.02
N ARG A 461 8.40 -13.56 -4.09
CA ARG A 461 7.04 -13.79 -4.59
C ARG A 461 6.20 -14.59 -3.61
N VAL A 462 6.75 -15.63 -3.00
CA VAL A 462 6.05 -16.52 -2.07
C VAL A 462 5.96 -15.90 -0.67
N GLY A 463 7.08 -15.48 -0.10
CA GLY A 463 7.18 -14.98 1.26
C GLY A 463 6.55 -13.59 1.45
N LEU A 464 6.42 -12.81 0.39
CA LEU A 464 5.78 -11.49 0.40
C LEU A 464 4.42 -11.48 -0.33
N ALA A 465 3.88 -12.64 -0.67
CA ALA A 465 2.59 -12.73 -1.34
C ALA A 465 1.51 -11.96 -0.56
N PHE A 466 0.67 -11.23 -1.30
CA PHE A 466 -0.51 -10.58 -0.78
C PHE A 466 -0.26 -9.37 0.14
N ARG A 467 0.86 -8.70 0.00
CA ARG A 467 1.27 -7.57 0.85
C ARG A 467 1.35 -6.23 0.11
N GLY A 468 0.82 -6.19 -1.11
CA GLY A 468 0.84 -4.98 -1.94
C GLY A 468 2.24 -4.60 -2.44
N LEU A 469 3.14 -5.59 -2.62
CA LEU A 469 4.54 -5.37 -3.04
C LEU A 469 4.88 -6.01 -4.39
N SER A 470 4.07 -6.92 -4.88
CA SER A 470 4.40 -7.75 -6.06
C SER A 470 4.57 -6.94 -7.35
N PHE A 471 3.83 -5.84 -7.53
CA PHE A 471 4.02 -4.94 -8.67
C PHE A 471 5.38 -4.25 -8.67
N TYR A 472 5.85 -3.81 -7.51
CA TYR A 472 7.17 -3.18 -7.42
C TYR A 472 8.29 -4.14 -7.82
N ASP A 473 8.20 -5.42 -7.42
CA ASP A 473 9.14 -6.46 -7.83
C ASP A 473 9.03 -6.74 -9.34
N ALA A 474 7.82 -6.88 -9.89
CA ALA A 474 7.61 -7.06 -11.33
C ALA A 474 8.19 -5.91 -12.15
N ARG A 475 8.00 -4.67 -11.69
CA ARG A 475 8.52 -3.46 -12.35
C ARG A 475 10.04 -3.39 -12.31
N ARG A 476 10.66 -3.52 -11.13
CA ARG A 476 12.12 -3.38 -11.00
C ARG A 476 12.91 -4.52 -11.64
N TRP A 477 12.31 -5.71 -11.78
CA TRP A 477 12.87 -6.85 -12.54
C TRP A 477 12.56 -6.79 -14.03
N ASP A 478 11.88 -5.76 -14.47
CA ASP A 478 11.45 -5.52 -15.85
C ASP A 478 10.44 -6.55 -16.40
N ILE A 479 9.85 -7.37 -15.54
CA ILE A 479 8.84 -8.38 -15.94
C ILE A 479 7.64 -7.73 -16.63
N ILE A 480 7.29 -6.52 -16.25
CA ILE A 480 6.19 -5.77 -16.87
C ILE A 480 6.42 -5.49 -18.36
N ASN A 481 7.68 -5.47 -18.83
CA ASN A 481 8.04 -5.23 -20.24
C ASN A 481 8.50 -6.51 -20.94
N ILE A 482 9.44 -7.27 -20.34
CA ILE A 482 9.99 -8.49 -20.96
C ILE A 482 9.02 -9.68 -20.93
N GLY A 483 8.03 -9.64 -20.02
CA GLY A 483 7.08 -10.73 -19.84
C GLY A 483 7.61 -11.90 -19.02
N ARG A 484 6.89 -13.01 -19.09
CA ARG A 484 7.23 -14.27 -18.41
C ARG A 484 7.12 -15.42 -19.40
N THR A 485 8.15 -16.23 -19.54
CA THR A 485 8.17 -17.48 -20.31
C THR A 485 8.05 -18.68 -19.37
N GLY A 486 7.63 -19.83 -19.87
CA GLY A 486 7.43 -21.03 -19.05
C GLY A 486 6.32 -20.86 -18.01
N ALA A 487 5.35 -19.99 -18.29
CA ALA A 487 4.27 -19.69 -17.36
C ALA A 487 3.17 -20.75 -17.39
N VAL A 488 2.63 -21.06 -16.21
CA VAL A 488 1.41 -21.87 -16.14
C VAL A 488 0.19 -20.97 -16.38
N VAL A 489 -0.60 -21.31 -17.41
CA VAL A 489 -1.83 -20.59 -17.77
C VAL A 489 -2.95 -21.59 -17.95
N VAL A 490 -4.09 -21.33 -17.33
CA VAL A 490 -5.35 -22.08 -17.61
C VAL A 490 -6.19 -21.23 -18.56
N ASP A 491 -6.43 -21.75 -19.75
CA ASP A 491 -7.22 -21.04 -20.76
C ASP A 491 -8.73 -21.07 -20.48
N PHE A 492 -9.53 -20.45 -21.34
CA PHE A 492 -10.99 -20.37 -21.16
C PHE A 492 -11.69 -21.74 -21.29
N ALA A 493 -11.08 -22.70 -21.98
CA ALA A 493 -11.60 -24.07 -22.06
C ALA A 493 -11.22 -24.88 -20.81
N GLY A 494 -10.46 -24.33 -19.88
CA GLY A 494 -9.95 -25.05 -18.72
C GLY A 494 -8.70 -25.88 -19.00
N ILE A 495 -8.06 -25.69 -20.16
CA ILE A 495 -6.84 -26.42 -20.54
C ILE A 495 -5.64 -25.77 -19.86
N VAL A 496 -4.83 -26.60 -19.23
CA VAL A 496 -3.62 -26.16 -18.54
C VAL A 496 -2.47 -26.12 -19.53
N ASN A 497 -1.93 -24.93 -19.77
CA ASN A 497 -0.71 -24.68 -20.50
C ASN A 497 0.43 -24.49 -19.49
N THR A 498 1.52 -25.25 -19.65
CA THR A 498 2.63 -25.28 -18.67
C THR A 498 3.88 -24.56 -19.14
N ASN A 499 3.90 -24.11 -20.39
CA ASN A 499 5.02 -23.40 -21.01
C ASN A 499 4.56 -22.17 -21.80
N ALA A 500 3.50 -21.51 -21.34
CA ALA A 500 2.98 -20.30 -21.98
C ALA A 500 3.96 -19.12 -21.83
N THR A 501 3.83 -18.17 -22.75
CA THR A 501 4.51 -16.88 -22.66
C THR A 501 3.49 -15.78 -22.40
N ILE A 502 3.72 -14.97 -21.38
CA ILE A 502 2.86 -13.84 -21.02
C ILE A 502 3.60 -12.53 -21.33
N GLN A 503 2.94 -11.65 -22.07
CA GLN A 503 3.40 -10.30 -22.39
C GLN A 503 2.51 -9.30 -21.65
N TYR A 504 3.03 -8.76 -20.52
CA TYR A 504 2.23 -7.87 -19.67
C TYR A 504 2.07 -6.49 -20.27
N ASN A 505 3.18 -5.85 -20.65
CA ASN A 505 3.23 -4.50 -21.19
C ASN A 505 2.50 -3.46 -20.29
N PHE A 506 2.77 -3.51 -18.98
CA PHE A 506 2.10 -2.64 -18.00
C PHE A 506 2.77 -1.27 -17.88
N LEU A 507 1.97 -0.28 -17.46
CA LEU A 507 2.47 1.04 -17.13
C LEU A 507 3.35 0.98 -15.87
N ASP A 508 4.59 1.46 -15.97
CA ASP A 508 5.59 1.39 -14.91
C ASP A 508 5.32 2.40 -13.77
N TYR A 509 4.97 3.64 -14.10
CA TYR A 509 4.54 4.67 -13.16
C TYR A 509 3.22 5.27 -13.62
N TRP A 510 2.33 5.51 -12.68
CA TRP A 510 1.01 6.04 -12.96
C TRP A 510 1.05 7.54 -13.21
N ASP A 511 0.21 8.01 -14.12
CA ASP A 511 -0.05 9.45 -14.30
C ASP A 511 -0.67 10.03 -13.01
N VAL A 512 -0.51 11.33 -12.79
CA VAL A 512 -1.28 12.04 -11.77
C VAL A 512 -2.78 11.88 -12.10
N PRO A 513 -3.64 11.59 -11.10
CA PRO A 513 -5.06 11.43 -11.35
C PRO A 513 -5.72 12.68 -11.92
N ASP A 514 -6.56 12.51 -12.91
CA ASP A 514 -7.36 13.61 -13.48
C ASP A 514 -8.30 14.25 -12.44
N ASN A 515 -8.71 13.47 -11.44
CA ASN A 515 -9.44 13.97 -10.27
C ASN A 515 -8.69 15.07 -9.50
N GLU A 516 -7.36 15.04 -9.50
CA GLU A 516 -6.53 16.11 -8.95
C GLU A 516 -6.39 17.25 -9.96
N LEU A 517 -6.03 16.93 -11.21
CA LEU A 517 -5.66 17.92 -12.21
C LEU A 517 -6.79 18.89 -12.61
N VAL A 518 -8.04 18.43 -12.54
CA VAL A 518 -9.22 19.27 -12.82
C VAL A 518 -9.36 20.40 -11.80
N PHE A 519 -9.05 20.15 -10.54
CA PHE A 519 -9.20 21.12 -9.45
C PHE A 519 -7.89 21.82 -9.08
N ASN A 520 -6.76 21.22 -9.43
CA ASN A 520 -5.43 21.70 -9.10
C ASN A 520 -4.50 21.59 -10.32
N PRO A 521 -4.74 22.40 -11.38
CA PRO A 521 -3.95 22.35 -12.61
C PRO A 521 -2.48 22.73 -12.34
N PRO A 522 -1.50 22.08 -13.03
CA PRO A 522 -0.09 22.35 -12.81
C PRO A 522 0.29 23.82 -13.04
N ALA A 523 1.06 24.39 -12.10
CA ALA A 523 1.68 25.69 -12.24
C ALA A 523 2.73 25.70 -13.35
N PRO A 524 3.05 26.88 -13.94
CA PRO A 524 4.18 27.00 -14.85
C PRO A 524 5.49 26.49 -14.21
N GLY A 525 6.23 25.67 -14.92
CA GLY A 525 7.48 25.08 -14.43
C GLY A 525 7.33 23.79 -13.62
N SER A 526 6.10 23.31 -13.41
CA SER A 526 5.84 22.00 -12.79
C SER A 526 6.47 20.85 -13.57
N ALA A 527 6.82 19.78 -12.87
CA ALA A 527 7.18 18.50 -13.50
C ALA A 527 6.03 17.94 -14.35
N ALA A 528 6.36 17.11 -15.32
CA ALA A 528 5.37 16.43 -16.15
C ALA A 528 4.48 15.50 -15.31
N VAL A 529 3.18 15.67 -15.40
CA VAL A 529 2.18 14.91 -14.63
C VAL A 529 1.72 13.62 -15.31
N LYS A 530 2.13 13.41 -16.57
CA LYS A 530 1.85 12.21 -17.37
C LYS A 530 3.15 11.49 -17.69
N ASN A 531 3.14 10.19 -17.52
CA ASN A 531 4.27 9.33 -17.84
C ASN A 531 4.41 9.16 -19.36
N PRO A 532 5.56 9.52 -19.97
CA PRO A 532 5.75 9.39 -21.42
C PRO A 532 5.77 7.94 -21.90
N ASN A 533 6.12 6.97 -21.02
CA ASN A 533 6.26 5.55 -21.38
C ASN A 533 4.91 4.84 -21.64
N GLY A 534 3.83 5.52 -21.52
CA GLY A 534 2.48 4.95 -21.68
C GLY A 534 1.84 5.21 -23.04
N LEU A 535 2.55 5.76 -24.02
CA LEU A 535 2.02 6.06 -25.38
C LEU A 535 2.17 4.89 -26.32
#